data_375be2e67d134a881685332d46a6009a
#
_entry.id   375be2e67d134a881685332d46a6009a
#
_cell.length_a   1.000
_cell.length_b   1.000
_cell.length_c   1.000
_cell.angle_alpha   90.00
_cell.angle_beta   90.00
_cell.angle_gamma   90.00
#
_symmetry.space_group_name_H-M   'P 1'
#
loop_
_entity.id
_entity.type
_entity.pdbx_description
1 polymer ?
#
loop_
_entity_poly.entity_id
_entity_poly.type
_entity_poly.pdbx_seq_one_letter_code
_entity_poly.pdbx_strand_id
1 'polypeptide(L)'
;MGPGWQPWTGLERRSNHIPVKLSALVLLVYLTFRILFSGFVVLLPVPELPAVAVDRSDSREVAVGVVSDAKPRKDKCNLFTGEWIPNPSGPAYTNESCRFIESPQNCMKNGRLDMGYLFWRWKPHGCDVPPFNAQKFMDVMRNKTWALIGDSILRNHAQSLICLLSKAEDAVEIYHDEQYKSRTWRFPSHNFTISLIWSPFLIKAEIFENDDGESKSENRLHLDTLDDNWASQYTSFD
;
A
#
# COMPACT_ATOMS: atom_id res chain seq x y z
N MET A 1 -46.66 -16.92 56.85
CA MET A 1 -45.29 -17.05 57.35
C MET A 1 -44.36 -16.97 56.16
N GLY A 2 -43.83 -15.78 55.88
CA GLY A 2 -42.89 -15.56 54.79
C GLY A 2 -41.44 -15.42 55.33
N PRO A 3 -40.41 -15.93 54.64
CA PRO A 3 -39.05 -15.81 55.12
C PRO A 3 -38.48 -14.41 54.83
N GLY A 4 -37.83 -13.85 55.90
CA GLY A 4 -37.32 -12.51 55.95
C GLY A 4 -36.08 -12.28 55.04
N TRP A 5 -36.00 -11.08 54.54
CA TRP A 5 -34.85 -10.50 53.88
C TRP A 5 -33.77 -10.15 54.88
N GLN A 6 -32.54 -10.64 54.65
CA GLN A 6 -31.34 -10.18 55.37
C GLN A 6 -30.58 -9.18 54.51
N PRO A 7 -30.13 -8.04 55.04
CA PRO A 7 -29.35 -7.06 54.28
C PRO A 7 -27.88 -7.48 54.20
N TRP A 8 -27.29 -7.37 53.02
CA TRP A 8 -25.86 -7.57 52.77
C TRP A 8 -25.06 -6.42 53.39
N THR A 9 -24.30 -6.70 54.42
CA THR A 9 -23.36 -5.76 55.00
C THR A 9 -21.96 -6.03 54.48
N GLY A 10 -21.32 -4.96 53.96
CA GLY A 10 -19.88 -4.77 54.06
C GLY A 10 -19.00 -5.42 52.99
N LEU A 11 -18.90 -4.76 51.82
CA LEU A 11 -17.68 -4.87 50.99
C LEU A 11 -16.66 -3.85 51.51
N GLU A 12 -15.73 -4.30 52.34
CA GLU A 12 -14.52 -3.54 52.66
C GLU A 12 -13.70 -3.27 51.40
N ARG A 13 -13.65 -2.01 51.02
CA ARG A 13 -12.84 -1.48 49.95
C ARG A 13 -11.37 -1.50 50.37
N ARG A 14 -10.67 -2.61 50.13
CA ARG A 14 -9.21 -2.67 50.26
C ARG A 14 -8.60 -1.74 49.23
N SER A 15 -8.16 -0.57 49.64
CA SER A 15 -7.44 0.40 48.81
C SER A 15 -6.05 -0.15 48.53
N ASN A 16 -5.88 -0.75 47.34
CA ASN A 16 -4.58 -1.21 46.84
C ASN A 16 -3.78 -0.02 46.34
N HIS A 17 -3.00 0.64 47.19
CA HIS A 17 -2.05 1.70 46.79
C HIS A 17 -0.81 1.19 46.04
N ILE A 18 -0.65 -0.11 45.84
CA ILE A 18 0.47 -0.76 45.13
C ILE A 18 0.48 -0.38 43.65
N PRO A 19 -0.64 -0.36 42.88
CA PRO A 19 -0.59 -0.05 41.43
C PRO A 19 -0.20 1.41 41.14
N VAL A 20 -0.53 2.36 42.03
CA VAL A 20 -0.19 3.78 41.82
C VAL A 20 1.31 4.02 41.99
N LYS A 21 1.96 3.36 42.94
CA LYS A 21 3.42 3.46 43.15
C LYS A 21 4.20 2.79 42.01
N LEU A 22 3.67 1.67 41.50
CA LEU A 22 4.30 0.96 40.38
C LEU A 22 4.22 1.78 39.07
N SER A 23 3.07 2.39 38.79
CA SER A 23 2.89 3.25 37.60
C SER A 23 3.74 4.51 37.67
N ALA A 24 3.89 5.12 38.84
CA ALA A 24 4.79 6.26 39.03
C ALA A 24 6.27 5.89 38.82
N LEU A 25 6.70 4.70 39.25
CA LEU A 25 8.05 4.20 39.04
C LEU A 25 8.33 3.94 37.55
N VAL A 26 7.40 3.32 36.83
CA VAL A 26 7.52 3.07 35.38
C VAL A 26 7.60 4.38 34.60
N LEU A 27 6.80 5.37 34.96
CA LEU A 27 6.85 6.70 34.35
C LEU A 27 8.19 7.41 34.60
N LEU A 28 8.73 7.32 35.81
CA LEU A 28 10.04 7.88 36.16
C LEU A 28 11.16 7.20 35.35
N VAL A 29 11.16 5.88 35.26
CA VAL A 29 12.13 5.12 34.44
C VAL A 29 12.01 5.48 32.96
N TYR A 30 10.81 5.62 32.45
CA TYR A 30 10.58 6.06 31.06
C TYR A 30 11.10 7.46 30.80
N LEU A 31 10.83 8.41 31.70
CA LEU A 31 11.30 9.78 31.57
C LEU A 31 12.84 9.89 31.67
N THR A 32 13.46 9.15 32.60
CA THR A 32 14.94 9.12 32.71
C THR A 32 15.58 8.49 31.48
N PHE A 33 14.98 7.41 30.95
CA PHE A 33 15.43 6.81 29.69
C PHE A 33 15.31 7.80 28.52
N ARG A 34 14.22 8.52 28.42
CA ARG A 34 14.02 9.58 27.41
C ARG A 34 15.07 10.69 27.51
N ILE A 35 15.38 11.17 28.73
CA ILE A 35 16.36 12.23 28.94
C ILE A 35 17.78 11.75 28.62
N LEU A 36 18.13 10.51 28.98
CA LEU A 36 19.47 9.96 28.73
C LEU A 36 19.70 9.60 27.26
N PHE A 37 18.64 9.17 26.52
CA PHE A 37 18.77 8.74 25.13
C PHE A 37 18.30 9.77 24.08
N SER A 38 17.61 10.84 24.46
CA SER A 38 17.25 11.92 23.54
C SER A 38 18.44 12.81 23.13
N GLY A 39 19.59 12.66 23.77
CA GLY A 39 20.83 13.34 23.39
C GLY A 39 21.71 12.60 22.37
N PHE A 40 21.36 11.38 21.96
CA PHE A 40 22.18 10.57 21.06
C PHE A 40 21.57 10.50 19.65
N VAL A 41 21.27 11.66 19.04
CA VAL A 41 21.24 11.75 17.60
C VAL A 41 22.68 11.94 17.13
N VAL A 42 23.38 10.82 16.92
CA VAL A 42 24.64 10.83 16.19
C VAL A 42 24.30 11.22 14.76
N LEU A 43 24.62 12.46 14.39
CA LEU A 43 24.79 12.87 13.01
C LEU A 43 25.94 12.03 12.45
N LEU A 44 25.60 10.88 11.83
CA LEU A 44 26.56 10.19 10.99
C LEU A 44 26.88 11.12 9.81
N PRO A 45 28.16 11.46 9.57
CA PRO A 45 28.51 12.23 8.39
C PRO A 45 28.17 11.38 7.16
N VAL A 46 27.39 11.96 6.26
CA VAL A 46 27.17 11.42 4.92
C VAL A 46 28.55 11.33 4.26
N PRO A 47 28.99 10.16 3.77
CA PRO A 47 30.24 10.08 3.02
C PRO A 47 30.08 10.90 1.73
N GLU A 48 30.84 11.98 1.63
CA GLU A 48 31.04 12.70 0.37
C GLU A 48 31.67 11.75 -0.65
N LEU A 49 30.95 11.48 -1.73
CA LEU A 49 31.52 10.83 -2.91
C LEU A 49 32.63 11.74 -3.46
N PRO A 50 33.81 11.18 -3.81
CA PRO A 50 34.89 11.97 -4.35
C PRO A 50 34.47 12.61 -5.68
N ALA A 51 34.58 13.93 -5.75
CA ALA A 51 34.43 14.67 -6.99
C ALA A 51 35.49 14.19 -8.00
N VAL A 52 35.00 13.60 -9.09
CA VAL A 52 35.84 13.30 -10.25
C VAL A 52 36.24 14.65 -10.87
N ALA A 53 37.50 14.99 -10.71
CA ALA A 53 38.11 16.14 -11.38
C ALA A 53 38.10 15.86 -12.89
N VAL A 54 37.29 16.62 -13.60
CA VAL A 54 37.36 16.67 -15.07
C VAL A 54 38.53 17.63 -15.41
N ASP A 55 39.58 17.02 -15.87
CA ASP A 55 40.74 17.72 -16.43
C ASP A 55 40.32 18.51 -17.68
N ARG A 56 40.53 19.83 -17.61
CA ARG A 56 40.29 20.76 -18.70
C ARG A 56 41.62 21.00 -19.38
N SER A 57 41.90 20.31 -20.44
CA SER A 57 42.93 20.76 -21.37
C SER A 57 42.49 20.58 -22.81
N ASP A 58 42.46 21.68 -23.39
CA ASP A 58 42.96 22.11 -24.71
C ASP A 58 41.93 22.25 -25.83
N SER A 59 41.92 23.52 -26.20
CA SER A 59 41.24 24.12 -27.34
C SER A 59 41.80 23.66 -28.67
N ARG A 60 40.91 23.25 -29.59
CA ARG A 60 41.15 23.49 -31.02
C ARG A 60 39.80 23.60 -31.76
N GLU A 61 39.51 24.82 -32.17
CA GLU A 61 38.52 25.15 -33.18
C GLU A 61 38.81 24.37 -34.48
N VAL A 62 37.85 23.60 -34.95
CA VAL A 62 37.69 23.32 -36.37
C VAL A 62 36.19 23.44 -36.70
N ALA A 63 35.86 24.54 -37.33
CA ALA A 63 34.57 24.77 -37.93
C ALA A 63 34.37 23.81 -39.13
N VAL A 64 33.45 22.87 -39.00
CA VAL A 64 32.85 22.21 -40.18
C VAL A 64 31.35 22.19 -39.91
N GLY A 65 30.66 23.06 -40.66
CA GLY A 65 29.20 23.07 -40.72
C GLY A 65 28.66 21.77 -41.27
N VAL A 66 27.98 21.04 -40.45
CA VAL A 66 26.99 20.04 -40.87
C VAL A 66 25.68 20.41 -40.19
N VAL A 67 24.83 21.05 -40.98
CA VAL A 67 23.43 21.20 -40.63
C VAL A 67 22.84 19.79 -40.72
N SER A 68 22.80 19.09 -39.61
CA SER A 68 21.98 17.90 -39.50
C SER A 68 20.67 18.31 -38.81
N ASP A 69 19.60 18.35 -39.58
CA ASP A 69 18.22 18.32 -39.08
C ASP A 69 18.02 17.05 -38.26
N ALA A 70 18.61 17.02 -37.07
CA ALA A 70 18.30 16.02 -36.07
C ALA A 70 16.95 16.42 -35.44
N LYS A 71 15.87 15.93 -36.05
CA LYS A 71 14.58 15.86 -35.41
C LYS A 71 14.78 15.35 -33.97
N PRO A 72 14.36 16.10 -32.93
CA PRO A 72 14.61 15.69 -31.56
C PRO A 72 14.07 14.27 -31.38
N ARG A 73 14.93 13.32 -31.05
CA ARG A 73 14.54 12.00 -30.60
C ARG A 73 13.62 12.26 -29.40
N LYS A 74 12.35 11.97 -29.56
CA LYS A 74 11.40 11.93 -28.46
C LYS A 74 11.93 10.85 -27.52
N ASP A 75 12.63 11.27 -26.45
CA ASP A 75 13.06 10.34 -25.41
C ASP A 75 11.82 9.54 -24.99
N LYS A 76 11.97 8.21 -24.98
CA LYS A 76 10.86 7.34 -24.58
C LYS A 76 10.48 7.73 -23.16
N CYS A 77 9.22 8.10 -22.95
CA CYS A 77 8.69 8.41 -21.64
C CYS A 77 8.99 7.27 -20.66
N ASN A 78 9.76 7.57 -19.61
CA ASN A 78 10.01 6.62 -18.54
C ASN A 78 9.09 6.95 -17.36
N LEU A 79 8.08 6.10 -17.15
CA LEU A 79 7.09 6.30 -16.08
C LEU A 79 7.66 6.09 -14.67
N PHE A 80 8.85 5.49 -14.53
CA PHE A 80 9.48 5.15 -13.25
C PHE A 80 10.44 6.23 -12.73
N THR A 81 10.80 7.20 -13.54
CA THR A 81 11.62 8.33 -13.15
C THR A 81 10.82 9.62 -13.23
N GLY A 82 10.74 10.38 -12.15
CA GLY A 82 9.91 11.58 -12.09
C GLY A 82 9.92 12.20 -10.71
N GLU A 83 8.95 13.05 -10.46
CA GLU A 83 8.78 13.78 -9.22
C GLU A 83 7.30 13.83 -8.80
N TRP A 84 7.06 13.96 -7.51
CA TRP A 84 5.74 14.27 -6.99
C TRP A 84 5.52 15.78 -7.06
N ILE A 85 4.45 16.18 -7.76
CA ILE A 85 4.07 17.60 -7.88
C ILE A 85 2.68 17.83 -7.29
N PRO A 86 2.40 19.06 -6.81
CA PRO A 86 1.05 19.42 -6.36
C PRO A 86 -0.01 19.18 -7.44
N ASN A 87 -1.15 18.65 -7.02
CA ASN A 87 -2.33 18.44 -7.87
C ASN A 87 -3.53 19.23 -7.33
N PRO A 88 -3.72 20.48 -7.72
CA PRO A 88 -4.81 21.32 -7.22
C PRO A 88 -6.19 20.79 -7.60
N SER A 89 -6.29 19.94 -8.63
CA SER A 89 -7.56 19.30 -9.04
C SER A 89 -8.01 18.21 -8.06
N GLY A 90 -7.14 17.85 -7.08
CA GLY A 90 -7.43 16.82 -6.11
C GLY A 90 -7.38 15.39 -6.64
N PRO A 91 -7.80 14.42 -5.83
CA PRO A 91 -7.75 13.01 -6.16
C PRO A 91 -8.77 12.61 -7.22
N ALA A 92 -8.47 11.56 -7.96
CA ALA A 92 -9.37 11.01 -8.97
C ALA A 92 -10.68 10.44 -8.36
N TYR A 93 -10.64 9.96 -7.13
CA TYR A 93 -11.79 9.50 -6.34
C TYR A 93 -11.54 9.79 -4.84
N THR A 94 -12.60 9.75 -4.05
CA THR A 94 -12.55 9.90 -2.59
C THR A 94 -13.24 8.72 -1.92
N ASN A 95 -13.15 8.63 -0.61
CA ASN A 95 -13.90 7.66 0.19
C ASN A 95 -15.42 7.85 0.15
N GLU A 96 -15.90 9.00 -0.30
CA GLU A 96 -17.33 9.29 -0.50
C GLU A 96 -17.79 8.90 -1.90
N SER A 97 -16.92 9.09 -2.91
CA SER A 97 -17.24 8.81 -4.30
C SER A 97 -16.99 7.36 -4.73
N CYS A 98 -16.21 6.58 -3.96
CA CYS A 98 -15.94 5.18 -4.23
C CYS A 98 -16.48 4.26 -3.15
N ARG A 99 -17.52 3.49 -3.48
CA ARG A 99 -18.15 2.51 -2.57
C ARG A 99 -17.34 1.23 -2.37
N PHE A 100 -16.28 1.01 -3.16
CA PHE A 100 -15.46 -0.20 -3.14
C PHE A 100 -14.31 -0.15 -2.14
N ILE A 101 -14.12 0.98 -1.46
CA ILE A 101 -13.14 1.10 -0.39
C ILE A 101 -13.67 0.34 0.83
N GLU A 102 -12.99 -0.74 1.19
CA GLU A 102 -13.36 -1.54 2.36
C GLU A 102 -13.15 -0.76 3.66
N SER A 103 -13.97 -1.09 4.67
CA SER A 103 -13.93 -0.40 5.95
C SER A 103 -12.53 -0.36 6.59
N PRO A 104 -11.72 -1.44 6.60
CA PRO A 104 -10.37 -1.40 7.15
C PRO A 104 -9.41 -0.48 6.40
N GLN A 105 -9.59 -0.29 5.08
CA GLN A 105 -8.76 0.57 4.23
C GLN A 105 -9.26 2.01 4.16
N ASN A 106 -10.44 2.30 4.68
CA ASN A 106 -11.00 3.65 4.68
C ASN A 106 -10.38 4.49 5.80
N CYS A 107 -9.12 4.89 5.61
CA CYS A 107 -8.35 5.61 6.63
C CYS A 107 -9.00 6.96 7.03
N MET A 108 -9.69 7.63 6.11
CA MET A 108 -10.41 8.89 6.40
C MET A 108 -11.56 8.64 7.35
N LYS A 109 -12.38 7.62 7.08
CA LYS A 109 -13.49 7.22 7.98
C LYS A 109 -12.97 6.69 9.32
N ASN A 110 -11.78 6.09 9.33
CA ASN A 110 -11.14 5.53 10.51
C ASN A 110 -10.31 6.56 11.31
N GLY A 111 -10.49 7.86 11.04
CA GLY A 111 -9.94 8.94 11.85
C GLY A 111 -8.62 9.54 11.37
N ARG A 112 -8.16 9.28 10.14
CA ARG A 112 -7.01 9.99 9.58
C ARG A 112 -7.35 11.45 9.34
N LEU A 113 -6.61 12.36 9.97
CA LEU A 113 -6.82 13.80 9.87
C LEU A 113 -6.06 14.46 8.71
N ASP A 114 -4.97 13.84 8.30
CA ASP A 114 -4.10 14.32 7.23
C ASP A 114 -4.70 14.01 5.87
N MET A 115 -4.98 15.06 5.09
CA MET A 115 -5.52 14.98 3.73
C MET A 115 -4.54 15.50 2.66
N GLY A 116 -3.42 16.05 3.06
CA GLY A 116 -2.48 16.71 2.15
C GLY A 116 -1.96 15.79 1.03
N TYR A 117 -1.77 14.50 1.32
CA TYR A 117 -1.29 13.51 0.36
C TYR A 117 -2.23 13.30 -0.84
N LEU A 118 -3.53 13.61 -0.72
CA LEU A 118 -4.51 13.49 -1.81
C LEU A 118 -4.30 14.52 -2.93
N PHE A 119 -3.54 15.58 -2.67
CA PHE A 119 -3.31 16.69 -3.58
C PHE A 119 -1.94 16.65 -4.24
N TRP A 120 -1.39 15.44 -4.41
CA TRP A 120 -0.14 15.20 -5.12
C TRP A 120 -0.36 14.22 -6.27
N ARG A 121 0.41 14.42 -7.36
CA ARG A 121 0.43 13.49 -8.49
C ARG A 121 1.85 13.22 -8.95
N TRP A 122 2.06 12.04 -9.48
CA TRP A 122 3.32 11.69 -10.11
C TRP A 122 3.44 12.35 -11.48
N LYS A 123 4.60 12.99 -11.74
CA LYS A 123 4.97 13.57 -13.03
C LYS A 123 6.24 12.92 -13.52
N PRO A 124 6.20 12.03 -14.51
CA PRO A 124 7.40 11.47 -15.13
C PRO A 124 8.25 12.55 -15.79
N HIS A 125 9.56 12.37 -15.78
CA HIS A 125 10.47 13.26 -16.49
C HIS A 125 10.33 13.07 -18.01
N GLY A 126 10.33 14.17 -18.75
CA GLY A 126 10.32 14.17 -20.21
C GLY A 126 8.97 13.82 -20.85
N CYS A 127 7.91 13.64 -20.09
CA CYS A 127 6.58 13.42 -20.64
C CYS A 127 5.46 13.85 -19.70
N ASP A 128 4.31 14.18 -20.28
CA ASP A 128 3.08 14.39 -19.52
C ASP A 128 2.16 13.17 -19.66
N VAL A 129 1.75 12.64 -18.51
CA VAL A 129 0.76 11.56 -18.46
C VAL A 129 -0.61 12.19 -18.30
N PRO A 130 -1.54 11.94 -19.25
CA PRO A 130 -2.90 12.47 -19.15
C PRO A 130 -3.61 11.87 -17.94
N PRO A 131 -4.65 12.52 -17.40
CA PRO A 131 -5.52 11.93 -16.40
C PRO A 131 -6.06 10.57 -16.86
N PHE A 132 -6.22 9.65 -15.93
CA PHE A 132 -6.73 8.31 -16.22
C PHE A 132 -8.17 8.43 -16.81
N ASN A 133 -8.37 7.82 -17.97
CA ASN A 133 -9.66 7.76 -18.65
C ASN A 133 -10.24 6.35 -18.48
N ALA A 134 -11.21 6.22 -17.58
CA ALA A 134 -11.84 4.95 -17.25
C ALA A 134 -12.55 4.33 -18.47
N GLN A 135 -13.30 5.14 -19.25
CA GLN A 135 -14.02 4.63 -20.41
C GLN A 135 -13.07 4.06 -21.46
N LYS A 136 -12.03 4.82 -21.81
CA LYS A 136 -11.02 4.35 -22.77
C LYS A 136 -10.31 3.07 -22.31
N PHE A 137 -10.02 2.97 -21.01
CA PHE A 137 -9.44 1.76 -20.45
C PHE A 137 -10.41 0.58 -20.60
N MET A 138 -11.67 0.75 -20.22
CA MET A 138 -12.71 -0.29 -20.31
C MET A 138 -12.93 -0.76 -21.76
N ASP A 139 -12.89 0.16 -22.73
CA ASP A 139 -13.01 -0.19 -24.14
C ASP A 139 -11.83 -1.06 -24.64
N VAL A 140 -10.60 -0.77 -24.18
CA VAL A 140 -9.40 -1.58 -24.49
C VAL A 140 -9.46 -2.95 -23.82
N MET A 141 -10.07 -3.01 -22.63
CA MET A 141 -10.16 -4.23 -21.81
C MET A 141 -11.40 -5.08 -22.11
N ARG A 142 -12.20 -4.68 -23.09
CA ARG A 142 -13.41 -5.42 -23.48
C ARG A 142 -13.11 -6.87 -23.81
N ASN A 143 -13.93 -7.77 -23.22
CA ASN A 143 -13.82 -9.23 -23.35
C ASN A 143 -12.53 -9.83 -22.80
N LYS A 144 -11.87 -9.15 -21.84
CA LYS A 144 -10.65 -9.62 -21.22
C LYS A 144 -10.87 -10.08 -19.79
N THR A 145 -9.99 -10.95 -19.32
CA THR A 145 -9.95 -11.43 -17.94
C THR A 145 -8.54 -11.25 -17.39
N TRP A 146 -8.41 -10.40 -16.36
CA TRP A 146 -7.15 -10.12 -15.70
C TRP A 146 -7.07 -10.77 -14.32
N ALA A 147 -5.88 -11.26 -13.98
CA ALA A 147 -5.53 -11.64 -12.63
C ALA A 147 -4.46 -10.70 -12.05
N LEU A 148 -4.69 -10.27 -10.83
CA LEU A 148 -3.75 -9.58 -9.97
C LEU A 148 -3.36 -10.55 -8.85
N ILE A 149 -2.13 -11.05 -8.86
CA ILE A 149 -1.68 -12.13 -7.96
C ILE A 149 -0.67 -11.55 -6.99
N GLY A 150 -0.92 -11.64 -5.69
CA GLY A 150 0.00 -11.11 -4.68
C GLY A 150 -0.60 -10.94 -3.29
N ASP A 151 -0.10 -9.96 -2.58
CA ASP A 151 -0.37 -9.70 -1.16
C ASP A 151 -1.35 -8.53 -0.90
N SER A 152 -1.33 -8.01 0.32
CA SER A 152 -2.14 -6.88 0.76
C SER A 152 -1.84 -5.57 0.00
N ILE A 153 -0.61 -5.39 -0.51
CA ILE A 153 -0.26 -4.20 -1.29
C ILE A 153 -0.99 -4.25 -2.63
N LEU A 154 -0.97 -5.41 -3.29
CA LEU A 154 -1.67 -5.59 -4.56
C LEU A 154 -3.19 -5.49 -4.38
N ARG A 155 -3.74 -5.95 -3.26
CA ARG A 155 -5.14 -5.74 -2.91
C ARG A 155 -5.51 -4.25 -2.88
N ASN A 156 -4.68 -3.40 -2.28
CA ASN A 156 -4.91 -1.95 -2.27
C ASN A 156 -4.85 -1.37 -3.69
N HIS A 157 -3.95 -1.85 -4.54
CA HIS A 157 -3.90 -1.45 -5.96
C HIS A 157 -5.16 -1.88 -6.72
N ALA A 158 -5.63 -3.11 -6.48
CA ALA A 158 -6.87 -3.60 -7.08
C ALA A 158 -8.07 -2.74 -6.69
N GLN A 159 -8.24 -2.42 -5.41
CA GLN A 159 -9.31 -1.54 -4.93
C GLN A 159 -9.24 -0.14 -5.56
N SER A 160 -8.03 0.42 -5.65
CA SER A 160 -7.81 1.72 -6.30
C SER A 160 -8.21 1.67 -7.78
N LEU A 161 -7.83 0.61 -8.49
CA LEU A 161 -8.23 0.41 -9.89
C LEU A 161 -9.75 0.28 -10.03
N ILE A 162 -10.41 -0.51 -9.19
CA ILE A 162 -11.87 -0.63 -9.18
C ILE A 162 -12.54 0.74 -8.95
N CYS A 163 -12.03 1.55 -8.01
CA CYS A 163 -12.53 2.90 -7.78
C CYS A 163 -12.38 3.81 -9.01
N LEU A 164 -11.27 3.69 -9.75
CA LEU A 164 -11.07 4.45 -10.99
C LEU A 164 -12.02 3.99 -12.08
N LEU A 165 -12.23 2.68 -12.24
CA LEU A 165 -13.06 2.08 -13.27
C LEU A 165 -14.55 2.28 -13.01
N SER A 166 -14.97 2.36 -11.75
CA SER A 166 -16.36 2.62 -11.37
C SER A 166 -16.90 3.99 -11.83
N LYS A 167 -16.02 4.89 -12.31
CA LYS A 167 -16.44 6.11 -13.00
C LYS A 167 -17.06 5.87 -14.38
N ALA A 168 -16.74 4.76 -15.03
CA ALA A 168 -17.30 4.36 -16.31
C ALA A 168 -18.42 3.34 -16.13
N GLU A 169 -18.21 2.35 -15.28
CA GLU A 169 -19.16 1.29 -14.99
C GLU A 169 -18.91 0.73 -13.58
N ASP A 170 -19.97 0.52 -12.81
CA ASP A 170 -19.88 -0.11 -11.52
C ASP A 170 -19.52 -1.59 -11.63
N ALA A 171 -18.51 -1.99 -10.86
CA ALA A 171 -18.13 -3.38 -10.77
C ALA A 171 -19.19 -4.20 -10.01
N VAL A 172 -19.42 -5.43 -10.45
CA VAL A 172 -20.20 -6.44 -9.74
C VAL A 172 -19.24 -7.47 -9.17
N GLU A 173 -19.21 -7.63 -7.85
CA GLU A 173 -18.48 -8.71 -7.23
C GLU A 173 -19.17 -10.03 -7.51
N ILE A 174 -18.46 -10.99 -8.11
CA ILE A 174 -18.98 -12.28 -8.51
C ILE A 174 -18.37 -13.45 -7.73
N TYR A 175 -17.27 -13.18 -7.00
CA TYR A 175 -16.62 -14.17 -6.16
C TYR A 175 -15.81 -13.51 -5.04
N HIS A 176 -15.78 -14.13 -3.88
CA HIS A 176 -14.80 -13.93 -2.82
C HIS A 176 -14.55 -15.24 -2.06
N ASP A 177 -13.36 -15.40 -1.49
CA ASP A 177 -13.07 -16.46 -0.53
C ASP A 177 -13.65 -16.10 0.87
N GLU A 178 -13.66 -17.06 1.79
CA GLU A 178 -14.21 -16.89 3.15
C GLU A 178 -13.53 -15.74 3.93
N GLN A 179 -12.28 -15.44 3.64
CA GLN A 179 -11.49 -14.41 4.32
C GLN A 179 -11.46 -13.08 3.55
N TYR A 180 -12.15 -12.97 2.41
CA TYR A 180 -12.14 -11.82 1.52
C TYR A 180 -10.73 -11.40 1.07
N LYS A 181 -9.80 -12.36 1.02
CA LYS A 181 -8.43 -12.15 0.52
C LYS A 181 -8.38 -12.24 -1.00
N SER A 182 -9.01 -13.27 -1.59
CA SER A 182 -9.18 -13.40 -3.03
C SER A 182 -10.59 -12.98 -3.42
N ARG A 183 -10.71 -12.19 -4.50
CA ARG A 183 -12.00 -11.62 -4.94
C ARG A 183 -12.01 -11.45 -6.44
N THR A 184 -13.19 -11.53 -7.04
CA THR A 184 -13.36 -11.30 -8.48
C THR A 184 -14.50 -10.32 -8.73
N TRP A 185 -14.23 -9.36 -9.59
CA TRP A 185 -15.20 -8.34 -10.03
C TRP A 185 -15.38 -8.41 -11.53
N ARG A 186 -16.61 -8.21 -11.96
CA ARG A 186 -16.98 -8.15 -13.37
C ARG A 186 -17.59 -6.79 -13.70
N PHE A 187 -17.27 -6.31 -14.90
CA PHE A 187 -17.87 -5.14 -15.54
C PHE A 187 -18.72 -5.65 -16.71
N PRO A 188 -20.06 -5.83 -16.50
CA PRO A 188 -20.92 -6.54 -17.45
C PRO A 188 -20.99 -5.90 -18.84
N SER A 189 -21.08 -4.56 -18.94
CA SER A 189 -21.20 -3.85 -20.21
C SER A 189 -19.97 -3.97 -21.10
N HIS A 190 -18.82 -4.24 -20.50
CA HIS A 190 -17.56 -4.43 -21.22
C HIS A 190 -17.13 -5.89 -21.26
N ASN A 191 -17.87 -6.79 -20.59
CA ASN A 191 -17.46 -8.19 -20.41
C ASN A 191 -16.00 -8.31 -19.95
N PHE A 192 -15.59 -7.41 -19.03
CA PHE A 192 -14.27 -7.38 -18.45
C PHE A 192 -14.32 -7.91 -17.03
N THR A 193 -13.33 -8.75 -16.67
CA THR A 193 -13.24 -9.36 -15.35
C THR A 193 -11.86 -9.10 -14.75
N ILE A 194 -11.83 -8.75 -13.47
CA ILE A 194 -10.60 -8.60 -12.68
C ILE A 194 -10.69 -9.56 -11.49
N SER A 195 -9.74 -10.48 -11.38
CA SER A 195 -9.55 -11.36 -10.23
C SER A 195 -8.34 -10.92 -9.42
N LEU A 196 -8.52 -10.71 -8.13
CA LEU A 196 -7.46 -10.60 -7.15
C LEU A 196 -7.28 -11.98 -6.53
N ILE A 197 -6.10 -12.55 -6.67
CA ILE A 197 -5.75 -13.87 -6.13
C ILE A 197 -4.71 -13.68 -5.04
N TRP A 198 -5.04 -14.09 -3.83
CA TRP A 198 -4.14 -14.00 -2.70
C TRP A 198 -3.05 -15.06 -2.77
N SER A 199 -1.84 -14.61 -3.00
CA SER A 199 -0.63 -15.44 -3.01
C SER A 199 0.60 -14.59 -2.68
N PRO A 200 0.83 -14.29 -1.39
CA PRO A 200 1.84 -13.30 -0.98
C PRO A 200 3.27 -13.69 -1.32
N PHE A 201 3.54 -14.98 -1.50
CA PHE A 201 4.88 -15.49 -1.83
C PHE A 201 4.99 -16.03 -3.26
N LEU A 202 3.88 -16.15 -4.00
CA LEU A 202 3.76 -16.78 -5.33
C LEU A 202 4.14 -18.27 -5.36
N ILE A 203 4.66 -18.80 -4.27
CA ILE A 203 5.04 -20.20 -4.05
C ILE A 203 4.23 -20.75 -2.88
N LYS A 204 4.17 -22.05 -2.77
CA LYS A 204 3.47 -22.74 -1.69
C LYS A 204 4.05 -22.32 -0.34
N ALA A 205 3.19 -21.82 0.54
CA ALA A 205 3.51 -21.44 1.90
C ALA A 205 2.61 -22.18 2.88
N GLU A 206 3.18 -22.71 3.94
CA GLU A 206 2.48 -23.35 5.05
C GLU A 206 2.76 -22.57 6.33
N ILE A 207 1.72 -22.37 7.14
CA ILE A 207 1.84 -21.72 8.43
C ILE A 207 1.96 -22.83 9.48
N PHE A 208 3.05 -22.81 10.25
CA PHE A 208 3.25 -23.69 11.40
C PHE A 208 2.97 -22.90 12.67
N GLU A 209 2.04 -23.39 13.45
CA GLU A 209 1.82 -22.93 14.82
C GLU A 209 2.59 -23.90 15.74
N ASN A 210 3.55 -23.38 16.50
CA ASN A 210 4.25 -24.20 17.49
C ASN A 210 3.32 -24.46 18.66
N ASP A 211 3.16 -25.75 19.04
CA ASP A 211 2.35 -26.21 20.16
C ASP A 211 2.87 -25.77 21.55
N ASP A 212 3.97 -25.04 21.62
CA ASP A 212 4.65 -24.66 22.86
C ASP A 212 4.00 -23.50 23.62
N GLY A 213 2.76 -23.09 23.24
CA GLY A 213 2.01 -22.05 23.96
C GLY A 213 2.52 -20.62 23.76
N GLU A 214 3.62 -20.41 23.05
CA GLU A 214 4.02 -19.12 22.51
C GLU A 214 3.56 -19.04 21.06
N SER A 215 2.61 -18.17 20.78
CA SER A 215 2.06 -17.93 19.44
C SER A 215 3.12 -17.35 18.49
N LYS A 216 4.02 -18.19 18.02
CA LYS A 216 4.93 -17.89 16.91
C LYS A 216 4.46 -18.66 15.70
N SER A 217 3.73 -18.01 14.82
CA SER A 217 3.45 -18.56 13.49
C SER A 217 4.69 -18.38 12.61
N GLU A 218 5.28 -19.48 12.17
CA GLU A 218 6.36 -19.47 11.19
C GLU A 218 5.84 -19.89 9.83
N ASN A 219 6.26 -19.16 8.78
CA ASN A 219 5.96 -19.52 7.41
C ASN A 219 7.04 -20.45 6.87
N ARG A 220 6.66 -21.66 6.43
CA ARG A 220 7.52 -22.52 5.64
C ARG A 220 7.24 -22.31 4.17
N LEU A 221 8.26 -21.90 3.41
CA LEU A 221 8.17 -21.68 1.99
C LEU A 221 8.77 -22.85 1.20
N HIS A 222 8.01 -23.34 0.23
CA HIS A 222 8.45 -24.39 -0.69
C HIS A 222 8.93 -23.73 -1.99
N LEU A 223 10.24 -23.46 -2.09
CA LEU A 223 10.82 -22.64 -3.18
C LEU A 223 10.69 -23.27 -4.57
N ASP A 224 10.44 -24.55 -4.64
CA ASP A 224 10.29 -25.36 -5.87
C ASP A 224 8.82 -25.64 -6.24
N THR A 225 7.87 -25.15 -5.46
CA THR A 225 6.44 -25.46 -5.63
C THR A 225 5.64 -24.15 -5.78
N LEU A 226 4.95 -23.98 -6.88
CA LEU A 226 4.06 -22.85 -7.09
C LEU A 226 2.85 -22.93 -6.16
N ASP A 227 2.26 -21.79 -5.82
CA ASP A 227 1.01 -21.73 -5.08
C ASP A 227 -0.16 -22.08 -6.00
N ASP A 228 -0.86 -23.16 -5.68
CA ASP A 228 -1.99 -23.67 -6.46
C ASP A 228 -3.16 -22.66 -6.56
N ASN A 229 -3.25 -21.70 -5.65
CA ASN A 229 -4.29 -20.65 -5.69
C ASN A 229 -4.30 -19.90 -7.02
N TRP A 230 -3.14 -19.69 -7.64
CA TRP A 230 -3.05 -19.04 -8.94
C TRP A 230 -2.56 -19.97 -10.05
N ALA A 231 -1.64 -20.90 -9.73
CA ALA A 231 -0.98 -21.74 -10.73
C ALA A 231 -1.96 -22.66 -11.48
N SER A 232 -3.05 -23.06 -10.85
CA SER A 232 -4.11 -23.87 -11.48
C SER A 232 -4.98 -23.08 -12.47
N GLN A 233 -4.95 -21.76 -12.41
CA GLN A 233 -5.87 -20.88 -13.14
C GLN A 233 -5.16 -19.98 -14.19
N TYR A 234 -3.83 -19.93 -14.22
CA TYR A 234 -3.11 -18.92 -15.00
C TYR A 234 -3.42 -18.92 -16.49
N THR A 235 -3.82 -20.06 -17.06
CA THR A 235 -4.20 -20.18 -18.47
C THR A 235 -5.57 -19.60 -18.80
N SER A 236 -6.36 -19.24 -17.80
CA SER A 236 -7.68 -18.63 -17.97
C SER A 236 -7.68 -17.10 -18.05
N PHE A 237 -6.50 -16.48 -17.92
CA PHE A 237 -6.34 -15.02 -17.96
C PHE A 237 -5.68 -14.56 -19.26
N ASP A 238 -5.98 -13.29 -19.67
CA ASP A 238 -5.42 -12.61 -20.85
C ASP A 238 -4.06 -11.93 -20.60
#